data_115a9a46cb40269e596a1c0b368a05c7
#
_entry.id   115a9a46cb40269e596a1c0b368a05c7
#
_cell.length_a   1.000
_cell.length_b   1.000
_cell.length_c   1.000
_cell.angle_alpha   90.00
_cell.angle_beta   90.00
_cell.angle_gamma   90.00
#
_symmetry.space_group_name_H-M   'P 1'
#
loop_
_entity.id
_entity.type
_entity.pdbx_description
1 polymer ?
#
loop_
_entity_poly.entity_id
_entity_poly.type
_entity_poly.pdbx_seq_one_letter_code
_entity_poly.pdbx_strand_id
1 'polypeptide(L)'
;MRWNRIVLLAILLMVLGACGSDSSKNQRAEIIEDTLVSYPGRTFSYKDKFRDTQSKQEQAAKAIGLSTPPQNRQQAAKMRSQLSLIKTNENYIVDSLTHSIPYLVPTAAAELESIGKEFADILQRNNLPHYRFYVTSVLRTKEDVKYLQKSGNVNATTNSCHCYGTTFDLAYYRYDKVTRTREYMHQDNIKLVLAQVLLNHQRAGKIYVKYEWKQACFHITVRG
;
A
#
# COMPACT_ATOMS: atom_id res chain seq x y z
N MET A 1 -79.05 -0.71 23.96
CA MET A 1 -78.07 -0.58 25.05
C MET A 1 -76.88 -1.44 24.74
N ARG A 2 -75.77 -0.82 24.34
CA ARG A 2 -74.55 -1.49 23.89
C ARG A 2 -73.47 -1.32 24.95
N TRP A 3 -72.95 -2.43 25.47
CA TRP A 3 -71.83 -2.47 26.41
C TRP A 3 -70.52 -2.44 25.63
N ASN A 4 -69.69 -1.41 25.85
CA ASN A 4 -68.30 -1.36 25.38
C ASN A 4 -67.38 -2.06 26.36
N ARG A 5 -66.73 -3.13 25.87
CA ARG A 5 -65.65 -3.79 26.59
C ARG A 5 -64.33 -3.10 26.33
N ILE A 6 -63.76 -2.52 27.37
CA ILE A 6 -62.39 -1.99 27.35
C ILE A 6 -61.45 -3.17 27.57
N VAL A 7 -60.65 -3.45 26.58
CA VAL A 7 -59.54 -4.43 26.71
C VAL A 7 -58.30 -3.70 27.20
N LEU A 8 -57.89 -3.95 28.43
CA LEU A 8 -56.59 -3.51 28.94
C LEU A 8 -55.51 -4.40 28.37
N LEU A 9 -54.63 -3.83 27.53
CA LEU A 9 -53.42 -4.48 27.05
C LEU A 9 -52.31 -4.22 28.09
N ALA A 10 -51.93 -5.23 28.85
CA ALA A 10 -50.77 -5.16 29.73
C ALA A 10 -49.50 -5.31 28.89
N ILE A 11 -48.71 -4.23 28.75
CA ILE A 11 -47.39 -4.27 28.15
C ILE A 11 -46.41 -4.81 29.20
N LEU A 12 -45.98 -6.05 29.01
CA LEU A 12 -44.90 -6.68 29.78
C LEU A 12 -43.55 -6.18 29.23
N LEU A 13 -42.91 -5.23 29.90
CA LEU A 13 -41.55 -4.83 29.67
C LEU A 13 -40.59 -5.94 30.13
N MET A 14 -40.11 -6.77 29.22
CA MET A 14 -38.93 -7.57 29.45
C MET A 14 -37.67 -6.72 29.35
N VAL A 15 -37.09 -6.40 30.49
CA VAL A 15 -35.72 -5.87 30.54
C VAL A 15 -34.78 -7.05 30.29
N LEU A 16 -34.34 -7.22 29.05
CA LEU A 16 -33.21 -8.06 28.72
C LEU A 16 -31.93 -7.33 29.09
N GLY A 17 -31.31 -7.74 30.19
CA GLY A 17 -29.97 -7.36 30.55
C GLY A 17 -29.01 -7.78 29.46
N ALA A 18 -28.52 -6.82 28.67
CA ALA A 18 -27.43 -7.05 27.75
C ALA A 18 -26.13 -7.13 28.54
N CYS A 19 -25.64 -8.35 28.77
CA CYS A 19 -24.22 -8.57 29.04
C CYS A 19 -23.43 -8.04 27.82
N GLY A 20 -22.79 -6.90 27.98
CA GLY A 20 -21.89 -6.32 26.99
C GLY A 20 -20.61 -7.14 26.90
N SER A 21 -20.63 -8.24 26.15
CA SER A 21 -19.43 -8.92 25.69
C SER A 21 -18.95 -8.27 24.40
N ASP A 22 -17.75 -7.86 24.39
CA ASP A 22 -16.74 -7.42 23.42
C ASP A 22 -17.04 -7.68 21.91
N SER A 23 -18.23 -7.29 21.46
CA SER A 23 -18.71 -7.42 20.08
C SER A 23 -18.02 -6.43 19.12
N SER A 24 -17.43 -5.35 19.64
CA SER A 24 -16.84 -4.33 18.80
C SER A 24 -15.51 -4.75 18.13
N LYS A 25 -14.76 -5.65 18.79
CA LYS A 25 -13.50 -6.17 18.24
C LYS A 25 -13.74 -7.20 17.12
N ASN A 26 -14.74 -8.05 17.27
CA ASN A 26 -15.08 -9.03 16.23
C ASN A 26 -15.73 -8.37 15.01
N GLN A 27 -16.61 -7.39 15.20
CA GLN A 27 -17.19 -6.65 14.08
C GLN A 27 -16.16 -5.87 13.26
N ARG A 28 -15.14 -5.28 13.91
CA ARG A 28 -14.05 -4.59 13.20
C ARG A 28 -13.16 -5.55 12.40
N ALA A 29 -12.89 -6.75 12.91
CA ALA A 29 -12.16 -7.78 12.16
C ALA A 29 -12.97 -8.30 10.96
N GLU A 30 -14.27 -8.51 11.12
CA GLU A 30 -15.19 -8.89 10.04
C GLU A 30 -15.32 -7.82 8.95
N ILE A 31 -15.40 -6.53 9.31
CA ILE A 31 -15.45 -5.43 8.34
C ILE A 31 -14.15 -5.35 7.53
N ILE A 32 -13.00 -5.62 8.14
CA ILE A 32 -11.73 -5.69 7.41
C ILE A 32 -11.74 -6.88 6.45
N GLU A 33 -12.22 -8.05 6.86
CA GLU A 33 -12.33 -9.22 6.00
C GLU A 33 -13.32 -9.01 4.85
N ASP A 34 -14.47 -8.42 5.06
CA ASP A 34 -15.47 -8.13 4.03
C ASP A 34 -15.03 -7.04 3.05
N THR A 35 -14.32 -6.01 3.52
CA THR A 35 -13.81 -4.92 2.66
C THR A 35 -12.51 -5.32 1.96
N LEU A 36 -11.72 -6.22 2.56
CA LEU A 36 -10.40 -6.65 2.10
C LEU A 36 -10.42 -7.95 1.30
N VAL A 37 -11.52 -8.28 0.62
CA VAL A 37 -11.64 -9.51 -0.15
C VAL A 37 -11.96 -10.72 0.72
N SER A 38 -13.18 -10.80 1.20
CA SER A 38 -13.78 -12.05 1.64
C SER A 38 -13.81 -13.02 0.45
N TYR A 39 -12.79 -13.87 0.36
CA TYR A 39 -12.93 -15.14 -0.32
C TYR A 39 -13.30 -16.16 0.75
N PRO A 40 -14.55 -16.58 0.84
CA PRO A 40 -14.95 -17.60 1.81
C PRO A 40 -14.03 -18.82 1.68
N GLY A 41 -13.26 -19.11 2.74
CA GLY A 41 -12.40 -20.29 2.80
C GLY A 41 -11.05 -20.25 2.09
N ARG A 42 -10.55 -19.09 1.63
CA ARG A 42 -9.21 -18.98 1.05
C ARG A 42 -8.38 -17.88 1.71
N THR A 43 -7.22 -18.25 2.22
CA THR A 43 -6.19 -17.29 2.69
C THR A 43 -5.72 -16.42 1.53
N PHE A 44 -5.61 -15.10 1.73
CA PHE A 44 -5.08 -14.17 0.72
C PHE A 44 -3.63 -14.52 0.40
N SER A 45 -3.38 -14.92 -0.84
CA SER A 45 -2.03 -15.23 -1.31
C SER A 45 -1.40 -14.04 -2.03
N TYR A 46 -0.49 -13.35 -1.35
CA TYR A 46 0.28 -12.24 -1.93
C TYR A 46 1.08 -12.66 -3.17
N LYS A 47 1.67 -13.88 -3.14
CA LYS A 47 2.46 -14.42 -4.25
C LYS A 47 1.64 -14.65 -5.50
N ASP A 48 0.37 -15.07 -5.35
CA ASP A 48 -0.49 -15.33 -6.50
C ASP A 48 -1.09 -14.05 -7.08
N LYS A 49 -1.35 -13.06 -6.24
CA LYS A 49 -1.93 -11.78 -6.65
C LYS A 49 -0.88 -10.83 -7.25
N PHE A 50 0.31 -10.78 -6.66
CA PHE A 50 1.38 -9.85 -7.02
C PHE A 50 2.57 -10.59 -7.62
N ARG A 51 2.39 -11.09 -8.85
CA ARG A 51 3.37 -11.90 -9.59
C ARG A 51 3.73 -11.32 -10.97
N ASP A 52 3.55 -10.00 -11.15
CA ASP A 52 3.89 -9.36 -12.40
C ASP A 52 5.37 -9.58 -12.73
N THR A 53 5.61 -10.03 -13.97
CA THR A 53 6.95 -10.43 -14.39
C THR A 53 7.87 -9.23 -14.55
N GLN A 54 9.17 -9.45 -14.36
CA GLN A 54 10.21 -8.45 -14.58
C GLN A 54 10.14 -7.84 -15.99
N SER A 55 9.87 -8.66 -17.01
CA SER A 55 9.77 -8.20 -18.40
C SER A 55 8.64 -7.19 -18.62
N LYS A 56 7.44 -7.45 -18.03
CA LYS A 56 6.31 -6.50 -18.10
C LYS A 56 6.64 -5.19 -17.42
N GLN A 57 7.27 -5.26 -16.24
CA GLN A 57 7.66 -4.09 -15.48
C GLN A 57 8.73 -3.27 -16.21
N GLU A 58 9.74 -3.93 -16.79
CA GLU A 58 10.78 -3.25 -17.56
C GLU A 58 10.22 -2.57 -18.81
N GLN A 59 9.29 -3.23 -19.50
CA GLN A 59 8.60 -2.65 -20.66
C GLN A 59 7.81 -1.40 -20.28
N ALA A 60 7.04 -1.44 -19.21
CA ALA A 60 6.31 -0.28 -18.69
C ALA A 60 7.25 0.84 -18.25
N ALA A 61 8.31 0.51 -17.51
CA ALA A 61 9.30 1.47 -17.06
C ALA A 61 9.96 2.24 -18.21
N LYS A 62 10.30 1.54 -19.30
CA LYS A 62 10.86 2.15 -20.51
C LYS A 62 9.86 3.02 -21.26
N ALA A 63 8.57 2.66 -21.23
CA ALA A 63 7.54 3.36 -21.99
C ALA A 63 7.25 4.77 -21.46
N ILE A 64 7.24 4.96 -20.14
CA ILE A 64 6.85 6.23 -19.52
C ILE A 64 7.94 6.88 -18.65
N GLY A 65 9.05 6.20 -18.45
CA GLY A 65 10.15 6.64 -17.61
C GLY A 65 11.16 7.52 -18.35
N LEU A 66 12.27 7.75 -17.68
CA LEU A 66 13.41 8.46 -18.27
C LEU A 66 13.90 7.71 -19.52
N SER A 67 14.01 8.38 -20.65
CA SER A 67 14.51 7.80 -21.91
C SER A 67 15.94 7.25 -21.76
N THR A 68 16.74 7.90 -20.94
CA THR A 68 18.10 7.48 -20.62
C THR A 68 18.27 7.43 -19.10
N PRO A 69 18.45 6.24 -18.50
CA PRO A 69 18.74 6.09 -17.09
C PRO A 69 20.02 6.80 -16.67
N PRO A 70 20.03 7.54 -15.55
CA PRO A 70 21.21 8.25 -15.07
C PRO A 70 22.32 7.28 -14.70
N GLN A 71 23.56 7.58 -15.12
CA GLN A 71 24.72 6.76 -14.79
C GLN A 71 25.10 6.87 -13.31
N ASN A 72 25.02 8.11 -12.77
CA ASN A 72 25.38 8.46 -11.39
C ASN A 72 24.47 9.57 -10.85
N ARG A 73 24.65 9.91 -9.57
CA ARG A 73 23.83 10.93 -8.88
C ARG A 73 24.03 12.34 -9.44
N GLN A 74 25.20 12.66 -10.00
CA GLN A 74 25.44 13.96 -10.64
C GLN A 74 24.61 14.09 -11.93
N GLN A 75 24.54 13.02 -12.72
CA GLN A 75 23.72 13.02 -13.93
C GLN A 75 22.23 13.10 -13.57
N ALA A 76 21.78 12.33 -12.57
CA ALA A 76 20.40 12.43 -12.07
C ALA A 76 20.05 13.85 -11.60
N ALA A 77 20.99 14.55 -10.96
CA ALA A 77 20.80 15.96 -10.57
C ALA A 77 20.57 16.91 -11.75
N LYS A 78 21.16 16.64 -12.90
CA LYS A 78 20.93 17.42 -14.16
C LYS A 78 19.56 17.12 -14.80
N MET A 79 18.93 16.00 -14.43
CA MET A 79 17.63 15.56 -14.97
C MET A 79 16.43 15.98 -14.09
N ARG A 80 16.64 16.84 -13.10
CA ARG A 80 15.60 17.27 -12.14
C ARG A 80 14.34 17.86 -12.79
N SER A 81 14.46 18.48 -13.94
CA SER A 81 13.30 19.02 -14.68
C SER A 81 12.33 17.92 -15.17
N GLN A 82 12.79 16.67 -15.26
CA GLN A 82 11.98 15.51 -15.65
C GLN A 82 11.50 14.69 -14.45
N LEU A 83 11.83 15.11 -13.23
CA LEU A 83 11.65 14.34 -12.00
C LEU A 83 10.92 15.16 -10.95
N SER A 84 10.03 14.50 -10.21
CA SER A 84 9.39 15.03 -9.01
C SER A 84 10.12 14.53 -7.77
N LEU A 85 10.46 15.45 -6.88
CA LEU A 85 10.99 15.10 -5.55
C LEU A 85 9.85 14.54 -4.68
N ILE A 86 10.02 13.33 -4.15
CA ILE A 86 9.12 12.78 -3.15
C ILE A 86 9.66 13.05 -1.74
N LYS A 87 8.75 13.34 -0.81
CA LYS A 87 9.06 13.64 0.60
C LYS A 87 8.08 12.90 1.49
N THR A 88 8.50 12.61 2.72
CA THR A 88 7.60 12.18 3.78
C THR A 88 6.44 13.17 3.90
N ASN A 89 5.24 12.64 3.98
CA ASN A 89 4.00 13.40 4.13
C ASN A 89 3.03 12.71 5.11
N GLU A 90 1.77 13.08 5.08
CA GLU A 90 0.71 12.52 5.93
C GLU A 90 0.37 11.07 5.63
N ASN A 91 0.64 10.57 4.40
CA ASN A 91 0.23 9.25 3.93
C ASN A 91 1.36 8.22 3.92
N TYR A 92 2.61 8.65 3.76
CA TYR A 92 3.77 7.75 3.73
C TYR A 92 5.05 8.42 4.24
N ILE A 93 6.01 7.59 4.60
CA ILE A 93 7.37 7.98 4.99
C ILE A 93 8.34 7.58 3.89
N VAL A 94 9.14 8.53 3.42
CA VAL A 94 10.33 8.21 2.61
C VAL A 94 11.45 7.83 3.55
N ASP A 95 11.88 6.59 3.47
CA ASP A 95 12.91 6.02 4.34
C ASP A 95 14.31 6.59 4.04
N SER A 96 15.29 6.24 4.87
CA SER A 96 16.70 6.53 4.58
C SER A 96 17.13 5.78 3.31
N LEU A 97 17.29 6.52 2.21
CA LEU A 97 17.57 5.96 0.89
C LEU A 97 19.09 5.85 0.67
N THR A 98 19.67 4.68 0.96
CA THR A 98 21.11 4.45 0.79
C THR A 98 21.52 4.19 -0.66
N HIS A 99 20.69 3.44 -1.41
CA HIS A 99 20.96 2.97 -2.77
C HIS A 99 19.89 3.43 -3.78
N SER A 100 19.24 4.54 -3.50
CA SER A 100 18.33 5.24 -4.39
C SER A 100 18.27 6.72 -3.98
N ILE A 101 17.65 7.55 -4.81
CA ILE A 101 17.48 8.98 -4.57
C ILE A 101 15.99 9.33 -4.64
N PRO A 102 15.47 10.29 -3.83
CA PRO A 102 14.04 10.50 -3.61
C PRO A 102 13.34 11.20 -4.79
N TYR A 103 13.47 10.63 -5.97
CA TYR A 103 12.88 11.16 -7.19
C TYR A 103 12.11 10.08 -7.95
N LEU A 104 11.01 10.47 -8.56
CA LEU A 104 10.24 9.70 -9.52
C LEU A 104 9.88 10.60 -10.72
N VAL A 105 9.55 10.01 -11.86
CA VAL A 105 8.90 10.79 -12.93
C VAL A 105 7.54 11.30 -12.44
N PRO A 106 7.01 12.43 -12.95
CA PRO A 106 5.78 13.04 -12.43
C PRO A 106 4.59 12.07 -12.32
N THR A 107 4.40 11.23 -13.34
CA THR A 107 3.32 10.23 -13.36
C THR A 107 3.46 9.21 -12.21
N ALA A 108 4.69 8.75 -11.95
CA ALA A 108 4.94 7.78 -10.88
C ALA A 108 4.83 8.41 -9.49
N ALA A 109 5.24 9.66 -9.34
CA ALA A 109 5.05 10.42 -8.11
C ALA A 109 3.55 10.61 -7.80
N ALA A 110 2.75 10.98 -8.80
CA ALA A 110 1.30 11.13 -8.65
C ALA A 110 0.61 9.81 -8.28
N GLU A 111 1.06 8.68 -8.85
CA GLU A 111 0.51 7.37 -8.53
C GLU A 111 0.87 6.94 -7.10
N LEU A 112 2.09 7.21 -6.62
CA LEU A 112 2.48 6.98 -5.23
C LEU A 112 1.59 7.79 -4.26
N GLU A 113 1.32 9.06 -4.56
CA GLU A 113 0.40 9.90 -3.78
C GLU A 113 -1.03 9.33 -3.79
N SER A 114 -1.51 8.87 -4.93
CA SER A 114 -2.83 8.24 -5.06
C SER A 114 -2.95 6.98 -4.20
N ILE A 115 -1.93 6.11 -4.22
CA ILE A 115 -1.85 4.92 -3.37
C ILE A 115 -1.85 5.31 -1.88
N GLY A 116 -1.07 6.32 -1.50
CA GLY A 116 -1.00 6.79 -0.12
C GLY A 116 -2.33 7.32 0.38
N LYS A 117 -3.00 8.12 -0.44
CA LYS A 117 -4.32 8.67 -0.13
C LYS A 117 -5.38 7.58 -0.01
N GLU A 118 -5.46 6.65 -0.97
CA GLU A 118 -6.43 5.55 -0.91
C GLU A 118 -6.22 4.67 0.33
N PHE A 119 -4.95 4.42 0.71
CA PHE A 119 -4.62 3.69 1.93
C PHE A 119 -5.16 4.40 3.18
N ALA A 120 -4.92 5.72 3.31
CA ALA A 120 -5.43 6.52 4.42
C ALA A 120 -6.98 6.57 4.43
N ASP A 121 -7.60 6.74 3.25
CA ASP A 121 -9.05 6.79 3.07
C ASP A 121 -9.74 5.46 3.48
N ILE A 122 -9.12 4.31 3.18
CA ILE A 122 -9.65 3.00 3.61
C ILE A 122 -9.57 2.87 5.12
N LEU A 123 -8.45 3.21 5.73
CA LEU A 123 -8.32 3.19 7.19
C LEU A 123 -9.37 4.09 7.84
N GLN A 124 -9.53 5.32 7.37
CA GLN A 124 -10.49 6.29 7.90
C GLN A 124 -11.94 5.80 7.78
N ARG A 125 -12.35 5.32 6.60
CA ARG A 125 -13.73 4.84 6.35
C ARG A 125 -14.10 3.65 7.22
N ASN A 126 -13.12 2.85 7.64
CA ASN A 126 -13.33 1.70 8.52
C ASN A 126 -13.10 2.04 10.01
N ASN A 127 -12.97 3.32 10.37
CA ASN A 127 -12.67 3.78 11.73
C ASN A 127 -11.42 3.13 12.33
N LEU A 128 -10.43 2.83 11.49
CA LEU A 128 -9.16 2.25 11.90
C LEU A 128 -8.13 3.34 12.21
N PRO A 129 -7.16 3.08 13.09
CA PRO A 129 -6.07 4.02 13.35
C PRO A 129 -5.33 4.37 12.06
N HIS A 130 -4.94 5.63 11.91
CA HIS A 130 -4.17 6.09 10.75
C HIS A 130 -2.73 5.60 10.85
N TYR A 131 -2.27 4.95 9.78
CA TYR A 131 -0.89 4.47 9.59
C TYR A 131 -0.31 5.03 8.30
N ARG A 132 1.02 5.17 8.27
CA ARG A 132 1.81 5.46 7.07
C ARG A 132 2.66 4.25 6.73
N PHE A 133 2.76 3.91 5.46
CA PHE A 133 3.73 2.92 4.99
C PHE A 133 5.08 3.57 4.66
N TYR A 134 6.14 2.77 4.52
CA TYR A 134 7.47 3.24 4.17
C TYR A 134 7.79 2.99 2.71
N VAL A 135 8.25 4.03 2.02
CA VAL A 135 8.86 3.96 0.70
C VAL A 135 10.35 3.72 0.90
N THR A 136 10.82 2.54 0.52
CA THR A 136 12.17 2.05 0.85
C THR A 136 13.15 2.12 -0.31
N SER A 137 12.66 2.28 -1.55
CA SER A 137 13.48 2.47 -2.73
C SER A 137 12.70 3.22 -3.82
N VAL A 138 13.40 4.03 -4.61
CA VAL A 138 12.86 4.84 -5.70
C VAL A 138 13.86 4.90 -6.86
N LEU A 139 14.12 6.07 -7.46
CA LEU A 139 15.07 6.19 -8.57
C LEU A 139 16.47 5.69 -8.15
N ARG A 140 17.00 4.75 -8.93
CA ARG A 140 18.40 4.27 -8.83
C ARG A 140 19.21 4.72 -10.03
N THR A 141 20.47 5.08 -9.81
CA THR A 141 21.41 5.26 -10.89
C THR A 141 22.00 3.90 -11.31
N LYS A 142 22.65 3.86 -12.47
CA LYS A 142 23.39 2.65 -12.88
C LYS A 142 24.51 2.27 -11.90
N GLU A 143 25.11 3.28 -11.26
CA GLU A 143 26.12 3.10 -10.22
C GLU A 143 25.52 2.49 -8.96
N ASP A 144 24.36 2.97 -8.48
CA ASP A 144 23.65 2.38 -7.34
C ASP A 144 23.33 0.89 -7.59
N VAL A 145 22.88 0.54 -8.81
CA VAL A 145 22.59 -0.85 -9.20
C VAL A 145 23.86 -1.71 -9.18
N LYS A 146 24.96 -1.21 -9.76
CA LYS A 146 26.26 -1.92 -9.72
C LYS A 146 26.74 -2.17 -8.28
N TYR A 147 26.55 -1.19 -7.39
CA TYR A 147 26.90 -1.33 -5.98
C TYR A 147 26.05 -2.44 -5.32
N LEU A 148 24.74 -2.44 -5.54
CA LEU A 148 23.83 -3.46 -5.01
C LEU A 148 24.17 -4.87 -5.53
N GLN A 149 24.57 -5.01 -6.79
CA GLN A 149 25.02 -6.28 -7.36
C GLN A 149 26.30 -6.80 -6.66
N LYS A 150 27.27 -5.90 -6.42
CA LYS A 150 28.52 -6.23 -5.71
C LYS A 150 28.29 -6.60 -4.25
N SER A 151 27.28 -6.03 -3.61
CA SER A 151 26.90 -6.36 -2.22
C SER A 151 26.07 -7.65 -2.08
N GLY A 152 25.87 -8.41 -3.18
CA GLY A 152 25.19 -9.70 -3.15
C GLY A 152 23.66 -9.62 -3.21
N ASN A 153 23.08 -8.47 -3.60
CA ASN A 153 21.64 -8.36 -3.79
C ASN A 153 21.22 -9.09 -5.07
N VAL A 154 20.64 -10.29 -4.89
CA VAL A 154 20.23 -11.19 -5.98
C VAL A 154 19.14 -10.63 -6.90
N ASN A 155 18.41 -9.61 -6.46
CA ASN A 155 17.35 -8.95 -7.24
C ASN A 155 17.86 -7.71 -8.01
N ALA A 156 19.10 -7.28 -7.78
CA ALA A 156 19.70 -6.18 -8.51
C ALA A 156 20.11 -6.63 -9.91
N THR A 157 19.26 -6.39 -10.90
CA THR A 157 19.54 -6.67 -12.31
C THR A 157 20.10 -5.44 -13.03
N THR A 158 20.93 -5.64 -14.06
CA THR A 158 21.49 -4.56 -14.87
C THR A 158 20.41 -3.67 -15.50
N ASN A 159 19.22 -4.25 -15.75
CA ASN A 159 18.04 -3.58 -16.32
C ASN A 159 16.99 -3.27 -15.23
N SER A 160 17.43 -2.74 -14.11
CA SER A 160 16.53 -2.39 -13.01
C SER A 160 15.49 -1.34 -13.44
N CYS A 161 14.21 -1.63 -13.22
CA CYS A 161 13.09 -0.71 -13.49
C CYS A 161 13.22 0.61 -12.71
N HIS A 162 13.84 0.59 -11.53
CA HIS A 162 14.12 1.77 -10.74
C HIS A 162 14.97 2.82 -11.47
N CYS A 163 15.79 2.41 -12.45
CA CYS A 163 16.62 3.36 -13.20
C CYS A 163 15.83 4.29 -14.10
N TYR A 164 14.58 3.98 -14.36
CA TYR A 164 13.70 4.79 -15.21
C TYR A 164 12.84 5.79 -14.42
N GLY A 165 12.89 5.76 -13.09
CA GLY A 165 12.13 6.67 -12.23
C GLY A 165 10.63 6.38 -12.15
N THR A 166 10.18 5.21 -12.59
CA THR A 166 8.78 4.77 -12.59
C THR A 166 8.46 3.76 -11.50
N THR A 167 9.47 3.35 -10.74
CA THR A 167 9.41 2.20 -9.85
C THR A 167 9.78 2.60 -8.43
N PHE A 168 9.02 2.06 -7.48
CA PHE A 168 9.26 2.25 -6.05
C PHE A 168 8.93 0.98 -5.27
N ASP A 169 9.58 0.81 -4.11
CA ASP A 169 9.37 -0.30 -3.20
C ASP A 169 8.67 0.18 -1.94
N LEU A 170 7.61 -0.53 -1.51
CA LEU A 170 6.88 -0.28 -0.27
C LEU A 170 7.13 -1.42 0.72
N ALA A 171 7.67 -1.10 1.90
CA ALA A 171 7.81 -2.07 2.97
C ALA A 171 6.44 -2.58 3.43
N TYR A 172 6.31 -3.90 3.67
CA TYR A 172 5.07 -4.50 4.15
C TYR A 172 5.16 -5.08 5.57
N TYR A 173 6.27 -4.87 6.25
CA TYR A 173 6.55 -5.42 7.59
C TYR A 173 6.61 -4.35 8.68
N ARG A 174 6.53 -3.07 8.33
CA ARG A 174 6.55 -1.96 9.27
C ARG A 174 5.70 -0.79 8.79
N TYR A 175 5.04 -0.16 9.73
CA TYR A 175 4.17 0.98 9.51
C TYR A 175 4.35 1.98 10.64
N ASP A 176 4.19 3.26 10.33
CA ASP A 176 4.21 4.33 11.32
C ASP A 176 2.78 4.71 11.72
N LYS A 177 2.48 4.60 13.01
CA LYS A 177 1.16 4.95 13.52
C LYS A 177 1.08 6.44 13.83
N VAL A 178 0.23 7.15 13.10
CA VAL A 178 0.02 8.60 13.26
C VAL A 178 -0.97 8.90 14.39
N THR A 179 -2.03 8.12 14.51
CA THR A 179 -3.10 8.35 15.49
C THR A 179 -2.63 8.03 16.90
N ARG A 180 -2.80 8.97 17.83
CA ARG A 180 -2.41 8.84 19.25
C ARG A 180 -3.45 8.08 20.11
N THR A 181 -4.13 7.10 19.55
CA THR A 181 -5.07 6.24 20.29
C THR A 181 -4.37 5.02 20.88
N ARG A 182 -5.00 4.33 21.85
CA ARG A 182 -4.49 3.06 22.39
C ARG A 182 -4.71 1.87 21.47
N GLU A 183 -5.55 2.03 20.45
CA GLU A 183 -5.87 0.97 19.50
C GLU A 183 -4.68 0.73 18.56
N TYR A 184 -4.33 -0.53 18.36
CA TYR A 184 -3.29 -0.97 17.41
C TYR A 184 -3.87 -2.03 16.49
N MET A 185 -3.48 -1.95 15.21
CA MET A 185 -3.71 -3.03 14.27
C MET A 185 -2.48 -3.95 14.23
N HIS A 186 -2.72 -5.26 14.08
CA HIS A 186 -1.63 -6.18 13.76
C HIS A 186 -1.04 -5.85 12.39
N GLN A 187 0.28 -6.00 12.23
CA GLN A 187 0.98 -5.65 10.98
C GLN A 187 0.41 -6.39 9.76
N ASP A 188 -0.02 -7.63 9.91
CA ASP A 188 -0.62 -8.40 8.81
C ASP A 188 -1.95 -7.79 8.33
N ASN A 189 -2.76 -7.23 9.24
CA ASN A 189 -3.99 -6.54 8.88
C ASN A 189 -3.69 -5.23 8.12
N ILE A 190 -2.70 -4.46 8.56
CA ILE A 190 -2.28 -3.24 7.85
C ILE A 190 -1.72 -3.60 6.48
N LYS A 191 -0.94 -4.67 6.38
CA LYS A 191 -0.44 -5.22 5.12
C LYS A 191 -1.56 -5.62 4.17
N LEU A 192 -2.66 -6.21 4.68
CA LEU A 192 -3.84 -6.54 3.88
C LEU A 192 -4.50 -5.28 3.32
N VAL A 193 -4.66 -4.22 4.12
CA VAL A 193 -5.19 -2.93 3.64
C VAL A 193 -4.32 -2.39 2.51
N LEU A 194 -3.01 -2.34 2.69
CA LEU A 194 -2.09 -1.89 1.64
C LEU A 194 -2.19 -2.78 0.38
N ALA A 195 -2.26 -4.10 0.56
CA ALA A 195 -2.40 -5.03 -0.55
C ALA A 195 -3.73 -4.83 -1.31
N GLN A 196 -4.83 -4.51 -0.62
CA GLN A 196 -6.10 -4.20 -1.27
C GLN A 196 -5.98 -2.96 -2.15
N VAL A 197 -5.37 -1.88 -1.65
CA VAL A 197 -5.08 -0.67 -2.43
C VAL A 197 -4.28 -1.02 -3.69
N LEU A 198 -3.16 -1.74 -3.52
CA LEU A 198 -2.32 -2.14 -4.64
C LEU A 198 -3.07 -3.01 -5.66
N LEU A 199 -3.97 -3.88 -5.20
CA LEU A 199 -4.80 -4.71 -6.07
C LEU A 199 -5.82 -3.87 -6.86
N ASN A 200 -6.39 -2.82 -6.26
CA ASN A 200 -7.29 -1.88 -6.94
C ASN A 200 -6.56 -1.15 -8.08
N HIS A 201 -5.38 -0.59 -7.79
CA HIS A 201 -4.55 0.09 -8.78
C HIS A 201 -4.04 -0.85 -9.89
N GLN A 202 -3.67 -2.10 -9.53
CA GLN A 202 -3.26 -3.12 -10.50
C GLN A 202 -4.44 -3.51 -11.44
N ARG A 203 -5.64 -3.72 -10.89
CA ARG A 203 -6.86 -4.01 -11.67
C ARG A 203 -7.28 -2.84 -12.55
N ALA A 204 -7.09 -1.62 -12.09
CA ALA A 204 -7.31 -0.40 -12.88
C ALA A 204 -6.26 -0.21 -13.99
N GLY A 205 -5.27 -1.09 -14.09
CA GLY A 205 -4.24 -1.03 -15.12
C GLY A 205 -3.17 0.03 -14.88
N LYS A 206 -3.12 0.64 -13.70
CA LYS A 206 -2.20 1.74 -13.38
C LYS A 206 -0.81 1.29 -12.97
N ILE A 207 -0.68 0.11 -12.37
CA ILE A 207 0.58 -0.42 -11.86
C ILE A 207 0.76 -1.91 -12.18
N TYR A 208 2.01 -2.34 -12.21
CA TYR A 208 2.43 -3.71 -12.02
C TYR A 208 2.97 -3.87 -10.60
N VAL A 209 2.70 -5.03 -9.98
CA VAL A 209 3.14 -5.31 -8.59
C VAL A 209 3.77 -6.70 -8.52
N LYS A 210 4.92 -6.77 -7.83
CA LYS A 210 5.58 -8.02 -7.48
C LYS A 210 5.80 -8.08 -5.98
N TYR A 211 5.39 -9.20 -5.37
CA TYR A 211 5.65 -9.48 -3.96
C TYR A 211 7.06 -10.03 -3.79
N GLU A 212 7.97 -9.24 -3.22
CA GLU A 212 9.36 -9.61 -3.00
C GLU A 212 9.60 -10.03 -1.55
N TRP A 213 9.32 -11.29 -1.22
CA TRP A 213 9.35 -11.80 0.14
C TRP A 213 10.75 -11.75 0.80
N LYS A 214 11.83 -11.93 0.02
CA LYS A 214 13.20 -11.84 0.53
C LYS A 214 13.61 -10.42 0.90
N GLN A 215 13.05 -9.41 0.25
CA GLN A 215 13.30 -7.99 0.49
C GLN A 215 12.22 -7.35 1.35
N ALA A 216 11.19 -8.11 1.70
CA ALA A 216 10.06 -7.70 2.52
C ALA A 216 9.36 -6.42 1.99
N CYS A 217 9.18 -6.32 0.66
CA CYS A 217 8.53 -5.19 0.01
C CYS A 217 7.56 -5.62 -1.10
N PHE A 218 6.65 -4.71 -1.43
CA PHE A 218 5.95 -4.70 -2.71
C PHE A 218 6.77 -3.86 -3.68
N HIS A 219 7.24 -4.47 -4.75
CA HIS A 219 7.93 -3.82 -5.86
C HIS A 219 6.91 -3.38 -6.89
N ILE A 220 6.80 -2.08 -7.13
CA ILE A 220 5.73 -1.46 -7.89
C ILE A 220 6.32 -0.67 -9.06
N THR A 221 5.84 -0.95 -10.27
CA THR A 221 6.17 -0.18 -11.47
C THR A 221 4.90 0.43 -12.04
N VAL A 222 4.90 1.76 -12.21
CA VAL A 222 3.77 2.50 -12.76
C VAL A 222 3.69 2.26 -14.27
N ARG A 223 2.45 2.18 -14.75
CA ARG A 223 2.11 2.04 -16.17
C ARG A 223 1.62 3.39 -16.71
N GLY A 224 1.72 3.60 -17.99
CA GLY A 224 1.15 4.74 -18.68
C GLY A 224 -0.33 4.56 -18.97
#